data_4456c4de856626c124c932697a7fa60c
#
_entry.id   4456c4de856626c124c932697a7fa60c
#
_cell.length_a   1.000
_cell.length_b   1.000
_cell.length_c   1.000
_cell.angle_alpha   90.00
_cell.angle_beta   90.00
_cell.angle_gamma   90.00
#
_symmetry.space_group_name_H-M   'P 1'
#
loop_
_entity.id
_entity.type
_entity.pdbx_description
1 polymer ?
#
loop_
_entity_poly.entity_id
_entity_poly.type
_entity_poly.pdbx_seq_one_letter_code
_entity_poly.pdbx_strand_id
1 'polypeptide(L)'
;MSQYFSFQWHITDECDQRCKHCYIFSGEGCKELKSMTWKQMTEVVANCEDFCKVYGRVPYFYITGGDPILHPDFWKLMVLLKSKKIPFTLMGNPFHLNDEICRMLKVCGCEKYQMSLDGMRETHDWFRKPGSFDLTIEKIGCLNRAGIKSVIMSTVSKTNMDEIPDIIDEVVKAKVRVFAFSRYVPTGGEVDTSMTPEEYRKLLEVCDAKYKAYEKAGCETYFNKKDHLWTLYEYETGQFKLPESTEADAFPELPVVA
;
A
#
# COMPACT_ATOMS: atom_id res chain seq x y z
N MET A 1 -4.14 -20.70 9.28
CA MET A 1 -4.22 -20.11 7.92
C MET A 1 -5.06 -18.83 7.96
N SER A 2 -4.76 -17.82 7.13
CA SER A 2 -5.58 -16.59 7.06
C SER A 2 -7.01 -16.91 6.64
N GLN A 3 -8.00 -16.31 7.33
CA GLN A 3 -9.41 -16.39 6.95
C GLN A 3 -9.68 -15.71 5.59
N TYR A 4 -8.79 -14.83 5.14
CA TYR A 4 -8.97 -14.02 3.94
C TYR A 4 -8.09 -14.49 2.79
N PHE A 5 -8.62 -14.33 1.56
CA PHE A 5 -7.85 -14.30 0.33
C PHE A 5 -7.84 -12.86 -0.19
N SER A 6 -6.65 -12.32 -0.45
CA SER A 6 -6.48 -10.89 -0.79
C SER A 6 -6.39 -10.68 -2.29
N PHE A 7 -7.18 -9.73 -2.79
CA PHE A 7 -7.17 -9.29 -4.19
C PHE A 7 -6.78 -7.82 -4.27
N GLN A 8 -5.77 -7.49 -5.05
CA GLN A 8 -5.52 -6.10 -5.43
C GLN A 8 -6.36 -5.76 -6.66
N TRP A 9 -7.13 -4.68 -6.57
CA TRP A 9 -8.14 -4.37 -7.55
C TRP A 9 -8.10 -2.91 -8.00
N HIS A 10 -7.73 -2.70 -9.26
CA HIS A 10 -7.66 -1.41 -9.91
C HIS A 10 -9.02 -1.10 -10.57
N ILE A 11 -9.73 -0.08 -10.08
CA ILE A 11 -11.09 0.23 -10.53
C ILE A 11 -11.19 1.40 -11.51
N THR A 12 -10.18 2.30 -11.51
CA THR A 12 -10.16 3.50 -12.35
C THR A 12 -8.75 3.99 -12.60
N ASP A 13 -8.48 4.57 -13.75
CA ASP A 13 -7.26 5.33 -14.04
C ASP A 13 -7.38 6.81 -13.61
N GLU A 14 -8.60 7.29 -13.26
CA GLU A 14 -8.82 8.67 -12.84
C GLU A 14 -8.02 9.03 -11.58
N CYS A 15 -7.28 10.13 -11.64
CA CYS A 15 -6.50 10.66 -10.53
C CYS A 15 -6.32 12.16 -10.70
N ASP A 16 -6.30 12.91 -9.61
CA ASP A 16 -6.00 14.34 -9.60
C ASP A 16 -4.51 14.65 -9.30
N GLN A 17 -3.70 13.61 -9.20
CA GLN A 17 -2.24 13.68 -9.14
C GLN A 17 -1.59 13.21 -10.44
N ARG A 18 -0.37 13.69 -10.68
CA ARG A 18 0.50 13.27 -11.79
C ARG A 18 1.89 12.98 -11.25
N CYS A 19 1.95 11.94 -10.39
CA CYS A 19 3.19 11.56 -9.73
C CYS A 19 4.24 11.15 -10.77
N LYS A 20 5.49 11.62 -10.60
CA LYS A 20 6.56 11.42 -11.59
C LYS A 20 6.95 9.96 -11.83
N HIS A 21 6.71 9.10 -10.84
CA HIS A 21 6.99 7.65 -10.91
C HIS A 21 5.72 6.80 -11.06
N CYS A 22 4.61 7.42 -11.49
CA CYS A 22 3.34 6.72 -11.59
C CYS A 22 3.27 5.87 -12.87
N TYR A 23 3.19 4.55 -12.72
CA TYR A 23 3.10 3.63 -13.86
C TYR A 23 1.84 3.82 -14.73
N ILE A 24 0.77 4.42 -14.19
CA ILE A 24 -0.47 4.69 -14.94
C ILE A 24 -0.23 5.79 -15.97
N PHE A 25 0.58 6.79 -15.61
CA PHE A 25 0.85 7.97 -16.42
C PHE A 25 2.26 7.98 -17.01
N SER A 26 3.05 6.91 -16.81
CA SER A 26 4.34 6.73 -17.49
C SER A 26 4.11 6.38 -18.96
N GLY A 27 4.81 7.04 -19.84
CA GLY A 27 4.74 6.82 -21.29
C GLY A 27 4.44 8.09 -22.08
N GLU A 28 4.82 8.07 -23.37
CA GLU A 28 4.58 9.18 -24.28
C GLU A 28 3.13 9.18 -24.77
N GLY A 29 2.46 10.30 -24.67
CA GLY A 29 1.13 10.55 -25.24
C GLY A 29 0.00 10.64 -24.22
N CYS A 30 -1.15 11.14 -24.67
CA CYS A 30 -2.39 11.14 -23.88
C CYS A 30 -2.97 9.71 -23.85
N LYS A 31 -2.79 9.04 -22.71
CA LYS A 31 -3.47 7.76 -22.47
C LYS A 31 -4.96 8.01 -22.25
N GLU A 32 -5.80 7.28 -22.94
CA GLU A 32 -7.23 7.25 -22.61
C GLU A 32 -7.40 6.61 -21.22
N LEU A 33 -7.89 7.41 -20.26
CA LEU A 33 -8.13 6.93 -18.90
C LEU A 33 -9.35 6.00 -18.90
N LYS A 34 -9.21 4.85 -18.26
CA LYS A 34 -10.24 3.82 -18.20
C LYS A 34 -10.76 3.66 -16.78
N SER A 35 -12.07 3.46 -16.70
CA SER A 35 -12.75 3.10 -15.45
C SER A 35 -13.62 1.88 -15.69
N MET A 36 -13.72 1.03 -14.70
CA MET A 36 -14.60 -0.13 -14.75
C MET A 36 -16.07 0.32 -14.72
N THR A 37 -16.90 -0.31 -15.52
CA THR A 37 -18.35 -0.13 -15.41
C THR A 37 -18.88 -0.78 -14.14
N TRP A 38 -20.03 -0.32 -13.66
CA TRP A 38 -20.71 -0.95 -12.51
C TRP A 38 -20.92 -2.45 -12.71
N LYS A 39 -21.31 -2.86 -13.91
CA LYS A 39 -21.49 -4.29 -14.26
C LYS A 39 -20.21 -5.08 -14.05
N GLN A 40 -19.08 -4.60 -14.59
CA GLN A 40 -17.77 -5.25 -14.41
C GLN A 40 -17.39 -5.34 -12.92
N MET A 41 -17.60 -4.27 -12.15
CA MET A 41 -17.30 -4.30 -10.71
C MET A 41 -18.12 -5.33 -9.95
N THR A 42 -19.42 -5.46 -10.25
CA THR A 42 -20.27 -6.48 -9.61
C THR A 42 -19.87 -7.90 -10.01
N GLU A 43 -19.46 -8.11 -11.25
CA GLU A 43 -18.94 -9.40 -11.74
C GLU A 43 -17.62 -9.77 -11.04
N VAL A 44 -16.70 -8.83 -10.87
CA VAL A 44 -15.45 -9.07 -10.12
C VAL A 44 -15.75 -9.49 -8.68
N VAL A 45 -16.65 -8.78 -7.99
CA VAL A 45 -17.00 -9.16 -6.62
C VAL A 45 -17.58 -10.57 -6.57
N ALA A 46 -18.51 -10.92 -7.47
CA ALA A 46 -19.11 -12.26 -7.53
C ALA A 46 -18.05 -13.35 -7.78
N ASN A 47 -17.18 -13.13 -8.76
CA ASN A 47 -16.12 -14.07 -9.13
C ASN A 47 -15.13 -14.30 -7.96
N CYS A 48 -14.77 -13.23 -7.24
CA CYS A 48 -13.90 -13.35 -6.05
C CYS A 48 -14.59 -14.09 -4.89
N GLU A 49 -15.90 -13.89 -4.69
CA GLU A 49 -16.66 -14.66 -3.71
C GLU A 49 -16.70 -16.14 -4.07
N ASP A 50 -16.98 -16.48 -5.35
CA ASP A 50 -17.04 -17.86 -5.80
C ASP A 50 -15.68 -18.54 -5.73
N PHE A 51 -14.60 -17.85 -6.14
CA PHE A 51 -13.24 -18.34 -5.94
C PHE A 51 -12.95 -18.62 -4.46
N CYS A 52 -13.25 -17.69 -3.58
CA CYS A 52 -12.99 -17.85 -2.15
C CYS A 52 -13.79 -18.99 -1.52
N LYS A 53 -15.03 -19.25 -1.96
CA LYS A 53 -15.84 -20.38 -1.48
C LYS A 53 -15.14 -21.73 -1.69
N VAL A 54 -14.47 -21.92 -2.84
CA VAL A 54 -13.74 -23.14 -3.17
C VAL A 54 -12.65 -23.45 -2.11
N TYR A 55 -12.03 -22.41 -1.56
CA TYR A 55 -10.94 -22.52 -0.59
C TYR A 55 -11.37 -22.28 0.86
N GLY A 56 -12.66 -22.18 1.14
CA GLY A 56 -13.18 -21.89 2.49
C GLY A 56 -12.70 -20.56 3.07
N ARG A 57 -12.52 -19.55 2.22
CA ARG A 57 -12.01 -18.22 2.59
C ARG A 57 -13.03 -17.12 2.29
N VAL A 58 -12.73 -15.92 2.78
CA VAL A 58 -13.48 -14.69 2.50
C VAL A 58 -12.61 -13.77 1.65
N PRO A 59 -13.15 -13.10 0.61
CA PRO A 59 -12.39 -12.12 -0.14
C PRO A 59 -12.01 -10.92 0.74
N TYR A 60 -10.83 -10.37 0.49
CA TYR A 60 -10.36 -9.10 1.02
C TYR A 60 -9.84 -8.25 -0.12
N PHE A 61 -10.37 -7.03 -0.30
CA PHE A 61 -9.96 -6.19 -1.41
C PHE A 61 -8.96 -5.10 -0.99
N TYR A 62 -7.86 -4.99 -1.74
CA TYR A 62 -7.01 -3.81 -1.81
C TYR A 62 -7.43 -3.00 -3.03
N ILE A 63 -8.34 -2.04 -2.83
CA ILE A 63 -8.92 -1.25 -3.91
C ILE A 63 -8.00 -0.08 -4.21
N THR A 64 -7.59 0.02 -5.47
CA THR A 64 -6.65 1.01 -5.98
C THR A 64 -7.11 1.51 -7.37
N GLY A 65 -6.26 2.28 -7.99
CA GLY A 65 -6.47 2.84 -9.32
C GLY A 65 -5.52 4.00 -9.53
N GLY A 66 -6.01 5.04 -10.15
CA GLY A 66 -5.52 6.38 -9.97
C GLY A 66 -5.80 6.81 -8.53
N ASP A 67 -6.96 7.42 -8.30
CA ASP A 67 -7.54 7.52 -6.95
C ASP A 67 -8.94 6.90 -6.96
N PRO A 68 -9.17 5.78 -6.27
CA PRO A 68 -10.44 5.06 -6.36
C PRO A 68 -11.66 5.88 -5.94
N ILE A 69 -11.51 6.88 -5.07
CA ILE A 69 -12.62 7.74 -4.61
C ILE A 69 -13.21 8.59 -5.75
N LEU A 70 -12.45 8.81 -6.82
CA LEU A 70 -12.90 9.57 -8.00
C LEU A 70 -13.78 8.74 -8.93
N HIS A 71 -13.88 7.41 -8.73
CA HIS A 71 -14.75 6.59 -9.55
C HIS A 71 -16.23 6.97 -9.33
N PRO A 72 -17.05 7.20 -10.37
CA PRO A 72 -18.45 7.66 -10.23
C PRO A 72 -19.30 6.72 -9.36
N ASP A 73 -19.07 5.43 -9.42
CA ASP A 73 -19.80 4.42 -8.64
C ASP A 73 -19.04 4.02 -7.36
N PHE A 74 -18.04 4.80 -6.90
CA PHE A 74 -17.24 4.44 -5.73
C PHE A 74 -18.07 4.14 -4.49
N TRP A 75 -18.95 5.06 -4.10
CA TRP A 75 -19.76 4.88 -2.90
C TRP A 75 -20.76 3.72 -3.04
N LYS A 76 -21.25 3.47 -4.25
CA LYS A 76 -22.11 2.33 -4.53
C LYS A 76 -21.36 1.01 -4.34
N LEU A 77 -20.08 0.96 -4.74
CA LEU A 77 -19.20 -0.19 -4.48
C LEU A 77 -18.98 -0.36 -2.96
N MET A 78 -18.69 0.71 -2.21
CA MET A 78 -18.50 0.63 -0.75
C MET A 78 -19.74 0.06 -0.05
N VAL A 79 -20.93 0.48 -0.46
CA VAL A 79 -22.21 -0.04 0.08
C VAL A 79 -22.39 -1.53 -0.29
N LEU A 80 -22.05 -1.94 -1.51
CA LEU A 80 -22.09 -3.35 -1.93
C LEU A 80 -21.17 -4.21 -1.04
N LEU A 81 -19.91 -3.81 -0.85
CA LEU A 81 -18.94 -4.55 -0.03
C LEU A 81 -19.42 -4.67 1.43
N LYS A 82 -19.96 -3.57 1.97
CA LYS A 82 -20.57 -3.59 3.31
C LYS A 82 -21.72 -4.59 3.40
N SER A 83 -22.63 -4.59 2.43
CA SER A 83 -23.80 -5.51 2.41
C SER A 83 -23.38 -6.97 2.38
N LYS A 84 -22.26 -7.26 1.75
CA LYS A 84 -21.64 -8.59 1.65
C LYS A 84 -20.70 -8.93 2.81
N LYS A 85 -20.46 -7.98 3.73
CA LYS A 85 -19.51 -8.09 4.85
C LYS A 85 -18.08 -8.39 4.38
N ILE A 86 -17.70 -7.86 3.24
CA ILE A 86 -16.36 -7.99 2.65
C ILE A 86 -15.51 -6.80 3.12
N PRO A 87 -14.46 -7.03 3.93
CA PRO A 87 -13.55 -5.98 4.36
C PRO A 87 -12.62 -5.54 3.23
N PHE A 88 -12.12 -4.31 3.30
CA PHE A 88 -11.23 -3.77 2.29
C PHE A 88 -10.23 -2.76 2.84
N THR A 89 -9.17 -2.57 2.09
CA THR A 89 -8.20 -1.47 2.20
C THR A 89 -8.35 -0.58 0.97
N LEU A 90 -8.29 0.73 1.16
CA LEU A 90 -8.15 1.69 0.07
C LEU A 90 -6.69 2.11 -0.10
N MET A 91 -6.28 2.28 -1.34
CA MET A 91 -4.97 2.80 -1.74
C MET A 91 -5.23 4.02 -2.62
N GLY A 92 -5.10 5.21 -2.06
CA GLY A 92 -5.44 6.47 -2.71
C GLY A 92 -4.56 7.63 -2.23
N ASN A 93 -4.94 8.82 -2.59
CA ASN A 93 -4.24 10.05 -2.20
C ASN A 93 -4.97 10.79 -1.05
N PRO A 94 -4.36 11.83 -0.43
CA PRO A 94 -4.96 12.52 0.70
C PRO A 94 -6.04 13.55 0.34
N PHE A 95 -6.18 13.94 -0.95
CA PHE A 95 -6.90 15.16 -1.34
C PHE A 95 -8.41 15.11 -1.08
N HIS A 96 -8.99 13.92 -1.11
CA HIS A 96 -10.43 13.70 -0.93
C HIS A 96 -10.83 13.22 0.47
N LEU A 97 -9.87 13.21 1.41
CA LEU A 97 -10.14 12.81 2.78
C LEU A 97 -10.51 13.99 3.66
N ASN A 98 -11.49 13.80 4.50
CA ASN A 98 -11.86 14.63 5.64
C ASN A 98 -12.51 13.74 6.71
N ASP A 99 -12.86 14.31 7.87
CA ASP A 99 -13.42 13.52 8.98
C ASP A 99 -14.77 12.87 8.60
N GLU A 100 -15.59 13.50 7.76
CA GLU A 100 -16.87 12.93 7.30
C GLU A 100 -16.63 11.73 6.38
N ILE A 101 -15.81 11.90 5.34
CA ILE A 101 -15.43 10.82 4.41
C ILE A 101 -14.80 9.65 5.16
N CYS A 102 -13.88 9.92 6.09
CA CYS A 102 -13.26 8.86 6.89
C CYS A 102 -14.31 8.10 7.74
N ARG A 103 -15.28 8.79 8.35
CA ARG A 103 -16.38 8.12 9.07
C ARG A 103 -17.24 7.27 8.14
N MET A 104 -17.59 7.78 6.96
CA MET A 104 -18.36 7.02 5.97
C MET A 104 -17.61 5.77 5.51
N LEU A 105 -16.33 5.89 5.20
CA LEU A 105 -15.46 4.76 4.85
C LEU A 105 -15.43 3.70 5.95
N LYS A 106 -15.27 4.14 7.22
CA LYS A 106 -15.29 3.23 8.37
C LYS A 106 -16.61 2.48 8.48
N VAL A 107 -17.73 3.19 8.33
CA VAL A 107 -19.07 2.59 8.33
C VAL A 107 -19.25 1.57 7.22
N CYS A 108 -18.61 1.79 6.07
CA CYS A 108 -18.63 0.83 4.95
C CYS A 108 -17.71 -0.37 5.13
N GLY A 109 -16.87 -0.41 6.16
CA GLY A 109 -15.99 -1.55 6.43
C GLY A 109 -14.54 -1.35 5.98
N CYS A 110 -14.13 -0.11 5.69
CA CYS A 110 -12.74 0.21 5.42
C CYS A 110 -11.88 -0.06 6.66
N GLU A 111 -10.92 -0.96 6.56
CA GLU A 111 -10.02 -1.29 7.67
C GLU A 111 -8.76 -0.44 7.65
N LYS A 112 -8.21 -0.20 6.45
CA LYS A 112 -6.97 0.52 6.25
C LYS A 112 -7.11 1.50 5.10
N TYR A 113 -6.39 2.61 5.18
CA TYR A 113 -6.21 3.53 4.07
C TYR A 113 -4.71 3.76 3.87
N GLN A 114 -4.21 3.41 2.67
CA GLN A 114 -2.82 3.58 2.31
C GLN A 114 -2.66 4.85 1.49
N MET A 115 -1.76 5.70 1.95
CA MET A 115 -1.22 6.85 1.23
C MET A 115 0.29 6.67 1.03
N SER A 116 0.88 7.54 0.26
CA SER A 116 2.32 7.51 0.04
C SER A 116 3.01 8.72 0.63
N LEU A 117 4.27 8.52 1.05
CA LEU A 117 5.17 9.58 1.48
C LEU A 117 6.58 9.25 0.95
N ASP A 118 7.00 9.91 -0.13
CA ASP A 118 8.18 9.53 -0.91
C ASP A 118 9.39 10.46 -0.68
N GLY A 119 9.43 11.16 0.41
CA GLY A 119 10.50 12.08 0.78
C GLY A 119 10.03 13.04 1.85
N MET A 120 10.91 13.89 2.32
CA MET A 120 10.55 15.05 3.11
C MET A 120 9.80 16.06 2.23
N ARG A 121 9.30 17.15 2.80
CA ARG A 121 8.36 18.07 2.15
C ARG A 121 8.71 18.42 0.69
N GLU A 122 9.91 18.90 0.45
CA GLU A 122 10.32 19.36 -0.88
C GLU A 122 10.38 18.20 -1.88
N THR A 123 11.02 17.10 -1.50
CA THR A 123 11.18 15.91 -2.32
C THR A 123 9.83 15.24 -2.59
N HIS A 124 8.98 15.09 -1.56
CA HIS A 124 7.67 14.50 -1.71
C HIS A 124 6.76 15.33 -2.64
N ASP A 125 6.72 16.65 -2.42
CA ASP A 125 5.90 17.56 -3.24
C ASP A 125 6.39 17.61 -4.69
N TRP A 126 7.71 17.51 -4.90
CA TRP A 126 8.28 17.38 -6.24
C TRP A 126 7.88 16.09 -6.95
N PHE A 127 7.85 14.96 -6.23
CA PHE A 127 7.42 13.68 -6.82
C PHE A 127 5.91 13.67 -7.13
N ARG A 128 5.10 14.31 -6.31
CA ARG A 128 3.65 14.14 -6.33
C ARG A 128 2.89 15.40 -6.72
N LYS A 129 2.74 16.34 -5.80
CA LYS A 129 1.99 17.58 -6.01
C LYS A 129 2.32 18.56 -4.88
N PRO A 130 2.50 19.86 -5.15
CA PRO A 130 2.74 20.86 -4.11
C PRO A 130 1.69 20.80 -3.00
N GLY A 131 2.15 20.82 -1.74
CA GLY A 131 1.31 20.71 -0.54
C GLY A 131 0.85 19.30 -0.18
N SER A 132 1.24 18.29 -0.94
CA SER A 132 0.85 16.89 -0.70
C SER A 132 1.45 16.33 0.58
N PHE A 133 2.67 16.75 0.96
CA PHE A 133 3.31 16.30 2.21
C PHE A 133 2.47 16.67 3.43
N ASP A 134 2.20 17.97 3.61
CA ASP A 134 1.46 18.46 4.78
C ASP A 134 0.05 17.88 4.83
N LEU A 135 -0.58 17.79 3.68
CA LEU A 135 -1.91 17.22 3.57
C LEU A 135 -1.91 15.73 3.96
N THR A 136 -0.91 14.96 3.52
CA THR A 136 -0.79 13.55 3.91
C THR A 136 -0.67 13.41 5.43
N ILE A 137 0.20 14.20 6.07
CA ILE A 137 0.35 14.20 7.53
C ILE A 137 -0.97 14.59 8.23
N GLU A 138 -1.68 15.62 7.74
CA GLU A 138 -3.00 16.03 8.29
C GLU A 138 -4.02 14.89 8.19
N LYS A 139 -4.10 14.21 7.03
CA LYS A 139 -5.12 13.17 6.79
C LYS A 139 -4.87 11.87 7.55
N ILE A 140 -3.63 11.59 7.96
CA ILE A 140 -3.36 10.53 8.95
C ILE A 140 -4.18 10.78 10.23
N GLY A 141 -4.27 12.04 10.69
CA GLY A 141 -5.09 12.41 11.84
C GLY A 141 -6.57 12.12 11.63
N CYS A 142 -7.15 12.41 10.45
CA CYS A 142 -8.55 12.11 10.13
C CYS A 142 -8.82 10.59 10.15
N LEU A 143 -7.93 9.80 9.56
CA LEU A 143 -8.02 8.34 9.56
C LEU A 143 -7.98 7.77 10.98
N ASN A 144 -7.03 8.23 11.78
CA ASN A 144 -6.86 7.78 13.17
C ASN A 144 -8.11 8.11 14.02
N ARG A 145 -8.68 9.31 13.89
CA ARG A 145 -9.93 9.70 14.58
C ARG A 145 -11.12 8.83 14.17
N ALA A 146 -11.18 8.43 12.90
CA ALA A 146 -12.24 7.53 12.40
C ALA A 146 -12.01 6.06 12.76
N GLY A 147 -10.85 5.70 13.35
CA GLY A 147 -10.49 4.31 13.65
C GLY A 147 -10.16 3.48 12.41
N ILE A 148 -9.71 4.13 11.32
CA ILE A 148 -9.14 3.49 10.14
C ILE A 148 -7.62 3.44 10.32
N LYS A 149 -7.01 2.29 10.11
CA LYS A 149 -5.56 2.16 10.22
C LYS A 149 -4.89 2.91 9.06
N SER A 150 -4.14 3.95 9.38
CA SER A 150 -3.33 4.66 8.38
C SER A 150 -2.13 3.81 7.97
N VAL A 151 -1.88 3.72 6.68
CA VAL A 151 -0.73 3.03 6.10
C VAL A 151 0.04 4.03 5.25
N ILE A 152 1.33 4.15 5.47
CA ILE A 152 2.23 4.93 4.62
C ILE A 152 3.16 3.97 3.89
N MET A 153 3.23 4.16 2.57
CA MET A 153 4.11 3.43 1.68
C MET A 153 5.03 4.40 0.95
N SER A 154 6.35 4.18 1.03
CA SER A 154 7.33 4.95 0.27
C SER A 154 7.85 4.15 -0.91
N THR A 155 7.95 4.79 -2.08
CA THR A 155 8.67 4.26 -3.24
C THR A 155 10.08 4.84 -3.21
N VAL A 156 11.08 3.98 -3.06
CA VAL A 156 12.47 4.40 -2.80
C VAL A 156 13.33 4.27 -4.05
N SER A 157 14.02 5.33 -4.37
CA SER A 157 15.02 5.43 -5.44
C SER A 157 16.25 6.17 -4.94
N LYS A 158 17.26 6.31 -5.78
CA LYS A 158 18.45 7.14 -5.49
C LYS A 158 18.13 8.58 -5.10
N THR A 159 16.99 9.09 -5.60
CA THR A 159 16.59 10.48 -5.39
C THR A 159 16.16 10.77 -3.94
N ASN A 160 15.63 9.76 -3.24
CA ASN A 160 15.01 9.96 -1.91
C ASN A 160 15.48 8.97 -0.84
N MET A 161 16.41 8.09 -1.14
CA MET A 161 16.84 7.05 -0.20
C MET A 161 17.42 7.64 1.10
N ASP A 162 18.11 8.76 1.02
CA ASP A 162 18.74 9.41 2.19
C ASP A 162 17.69 10.04 3.13
N GLU A 163 16.47 10.30 2.65
CA GLU A 163 15.38 10.89 3.44
C GLU A 163 14.47 9.84 4.11
N ILE A 164 14.60 8.55 3.76
CA ILE A 164 13.77 7.48 4.34
C ILE A 164 13.89 7.40 5.87
N PRO A 165 15.08 7.54 6.47
CA PRO A 165 15.21 7.60 7.93
C PRO A 165 14.42 8.75 8.57
N ASP A 166 14.34 9.90 7.92
CA ASP A 166 13.58 11.06 8.42
C ASP A 166 12.08 10.86 8.25
N ILE A 167 11.66 10.20 7.17
CA ILE A 167 10.27 9.78 6.98
C ILE A 167 9.83 8.84 8.11
N ILE A 168 10.70 7.93 8.58
CA ILE A 168 10.39 7.05 9.71
C ILE A 168 10.07 7.89 10.95
N ASP A 169 10.81 8.96 11.22
CA ASP A 169 10.54 9.84 12.37
C ASP A 169 9.18 10.54 12.20
N GLU A 170 8.89 11.08 11.03
CA GLU A 170 7.62 11.77 10.77
C GLU A 170 6.41 10.82 10.85
N VAL A 171 6.49 9.58 10.34
CA VAL A 171 5.38 8.64 10.43
C VAL A 171 5.13 8.17 11.87
N VAL A 172 6.17 8.00 12.68
CA VAL A 172 6.02 7.68 14.11
C VAL A 172 5.39 8.86 14.85
N LYS A 173 5.86 10.09 14.63
CA LYS A 173 5.32 11.32 15.21
C LYS A 173 3.85 11.53 14.83
N ALA A 174 3.47 11.25 13.58
CA ALA A 174 2.09 11.32 13.09
C ALA A 174 1.21 10.15 13.54
N LYS A 175 1.76 9.18 14.28
CA LYS A 175 1.06 7.96 14.75
C LYS A 175 0.47 7.13 13.60
N VAL A 176 1.24 6.97 12.53
CA VAL A 176 0.92 6.04 11.45
C VAL A 176 0.90 4.62 12.00
N ARG A 177 -0.12 3.84 11.63
CA ARG A 177 -0.26 2.47 12.14
C ARG A 177 0.63 1.46 11.44
N VAL A 178 0.91 1.67 10.15
CA VAL A 178 1.82 0.80 9.36
C VAL A 178 2.68 1.66 8.44
N PHE A 179 3.97 1.45 8.49
CA PHE A 179 4.93 2.01 7.56
C PHE A 179 5.64 0.90 6.78
N ALA A 180 5.81 1.11 5.48
CA ALA A 180 6.61 0.25 4.62
C ALA A 180 7.27 1.07 3.50
N PHE A 181 8.31 0.51 2.91
CA PHE A 181 8.84 1.01 1.65
C PHE A 181 9.16 -0.13 0.69
N SER A 182 9.23 0.18 -0.59
CA SER A 182 9.71 -0.71 -1.63
C SER A 182 10.55 0.07 -2.63
N ARG A 183 11.49 -0.61 -3.27
CA ARG A 183 12.30 -0.01 -4.32
C ARG A 183 11.45 0.40 -5.51
N TYR A 184 11.82 1.50 -6.11
CA TYR A 184 11.31 1.90 -7.42
C TYR A 184 11.79 0.89 -8.48
N VAL A 185 10.86 0.45 -9.32
CA VAL A 185 11.14 -0.38 -10.48
C VAL A 185 10.82 0.44 -11.73
N PRO A 186 11.83 0.83 -12.54
CA PRO A 186 11.60 1.59 -13.76
C PRO A 186 10.66 0.84 -14.72
N THR A 187 9.72 1.57 -15.31
CA THR A 187 8.73 0.99 -16.24
C THR A 187 9.13 1.15 -17.72
N GLY A 188 10.26 1.79 -17.98
CA GLY A 188 10.88 2.02 -19.31
C GLY A 188 10.89 3.49 -19.70
N GLY A 189 11.93 3.91 -20.44
CA GLY A 189 12.09 5.28 -20.93
C GLY A 189 12.50 6.33 -19.90
N GLU A 190 12.58 5.98 -18.63
CA GLU A 190 12.97 6.88 -17.54
C GLU A 190 14.48 6.83 -17.29
N VAL A 191 15.01 7.90 -16.69
CA VAL A 191 16.39 7.89 -16.21
C VAL A 191 16.48 6.83 -15.10
N ASP A 192 17.43 5.92 -15.23
CA ASP A 192 17.67 4.90 -14.20
C ASP A 192 18.12 5.57 -12.90
N THR A 193 17.22 5.56 -11.93
CA THR A 193 17.45 6.03 -10.56
C THR A 193 17.55 4.87 -9.57
N SER A 194 17.84 3.68 -10.05
CA SER A 194 17.99 2.48 -9.24
C SER A 194 19.18 2.61 -8.30
N MET A 195 19.00 2.14 -7.09
CA MET A 195 20.09 2.02 -6.12
C MET A 195 20.97 0.81 -6.45
N THR A 196 22.26 0.91 -6.17
CA THR A 196 23.12 -0.28 -6.16
C THR A 196 22.74 -1.21 -5.01
N PRO A 197 23.11 -2.49 -5.06
CA PRO A 197 22.90 -3.42 -3.94
C PRO A 197 23.52 -2.92 -2.63
N GLU A 198 24.70 -2.30 -2.69
CA GLU A 198 25.41 -1.77 -1.52
C GLU A 198 24.68 -0.55 -0.91
N GLU A 199 24.20 0.36 -1.77
CA GLU A 199 23.40 1.52 -1.33
C GLU A 199 22.12 1.05 -0.64
N TYR A 200 21.43 0.08 -1.24
CA TYR A 200 20.20 -0.43 -0.66
C TYR A 200 20.44 -1.20 0.64
N ARG A 201 21.50 -2.01 0.71
CA ARG A 201 21.89 -2.69 1.94
C ARG A 201 22.13 -1.70 3.08
N LYS A 202 22.90 -0.62 2.83
CA LYS A 202 23.14 0.43 3.80
C LYS A 202 21.85 1.10 4.28
N LEU A 203 20.92 1.34 3.36
CA LEU A 203 19.61 1.85 3.72
C LEU A 203 18.86 0.90 4.67
N LEU A 204 18.86 -0.41 4.37
CA LEU A 204 18.23 -1.41 5.25
C LEU A 204 18.86 -1.44 6.63
N GLU A 205 20.18 -1.33 6.74
CA GLU A 205 20.91 -1.28 8.03
C GLU A 205 20.47 -0.08 8.87
N VAL A 206 20.40 1.11 8.28
CA VAL A 206 19.96 2.33 8.96
C VAL A 206 18.50 2.23 9.40
N CYS A 207 17.64 1.75 8.51
CA CYS A 207 16.21 1.59 8.82
C CYS A 207 15.97 0.53 9.91
N ASP A 208 16.67 -0.61 9.86
CA ASP A 208 16.53 -1.67 10.86
C ASP A 208 16.94 -1.19 12.26
N ALA A 209 18.05 -0.44 12.35
CA ALA A 209 18.46 0.16 13.61
C ALA A 209 17.40 1.13 14.17
N LYS A 210 16.81 1.93 13.29
CA LYS A 210 15.75 2.88 13.65
C LYS A 210 14.45 2.17 14.07
N TYR A 211 14.03 1.14 13.35
CA TYR A 211 12.88 0.32 13.70
C TYR A 211 13.02 -0.29 15.08
N LYS A 212 14.17 -0.93 15.36
CA LYS A 212 14.47 -1.52 16.67
C LYS A 212 14.47 -0.49 17.80
N ALA A 213 14.97 0.73 17.54
CA ALA A 213 14.96 1.80 18.53
C ALA A 213 13.52 2.23 18.88
N TYR A 214 12.66 2.41 17.88
CA TYR A 214 11.26 2.78 18.07
C TYR A 214 10.43 1.65 18.68
N GLU A 215 10.63 0.41 18.26
CA GLU A 215 9.97 -0.77 18.85
C GLU A 215 10.34 -0.91 20.35
N LYS A 216 11.62 -0.73 20.69
CA LYS A 216 12.09 -0.72 22.08
C LYS A 216 11.47 0.43 22.90
N ALA A 217 11.23 1.57 22.27
CA ALA A 217 10.54 2.72 22.89
C ALA A 217 9.02 2.54 22.99
N GLY A 218 8.46 1.44 22.49
CA GLY A 218 7.03 1.13 22.56
C GLY A 218 6.17 1.91 21.57
N CYS A 219 6.72 2.30 20.40
CA CYS A 219 5.91 2.97 19.38
C CYS A 219 4.82 2.04 18.85
N GLU A 220 3.69 2.62 18.44
CA GLU A 220 2.54 1.87 17.91
C GLU A 220 2.62 1.61 16.41
N THR A 221 3.63 2.18 15.73
CA THR A 221 3.84 2.00 14.29
C THR A 221 4.42 0.61 14.04
N TYR A 222 3.73 -0.16 13.22
CA TYR A 222 4.25 -1.43 12.71
C TYR A 222 5.09 -1.18 11.46
N PHE A 223 6.36 -1.55 11.50
CA PHE A 223 7.30 -1.44 10.39
C PHE A 223 7.23 -2.72 9.55
N ASN A 224 6.56 -2.63 8.40
CA ASN A 224 6.36 -3.76 7.50
C ASN A 224 7.53 -3.88 6.51
N LYS A 225 8.33 -4.92 6.67
CA LYS A 225 9.48 -5.24 5.82
C LYS A 225 9.03 -5.89 4.51
N LYS A 226 8.37 -5.10 3.64
CA LYS A 226 7.66 -5.58 2.46
C LYS A 226 8.57 -5.96 1.29
N ASP A 227 9.70 -5.28 1.10
CA ASP A 227 10.63 -5.62 0.02
C ASP A 227 11.33 -6.95 0.32
N HIS A 228 11.45 -7.82 -0.68
CA HIS A 228 12.05 -9.16 -0.51
C HIS A 228 13.50 -9.13 -0.03
N LEU A 229 14.23 -8.05 -0.28
CA LEU A 229 15.60 -7.91 0.22
C LEU A 229 15.69 -7.75 1.73
N TRP A 230 14.59 -7.40 2.41
CA TRP A 230 14.53 -7.50 3.87
C TRP A 230 14.78 -8.93 4.36
N THR A 231 14.17 -9.92 3.73
CA THR A 231 14.37 -11.33 4.10
C THR A 231 15.82 -11.76 3.90
N LEU A 232 16.46 -11.33 2.81
CA LEU A 232 17.88 -11.59 2.57
C LEU A 232 18.75 -10.92 3.63
N TYR A 233 18.50 -9.64 3.92
CA TYR A 233 19.20 -8.89 4.95
C TYR A 233 19.07 -9.53 6.34
N GLU A 234 17.88 -9.93 6.73
CA GLU A 234 17.61 -10.61 8.00
C GLU A 234 18.31 -11.99 8.08
N TYR A 235 18.34 -12.71 6.97
CA TYR A 235 19.07 -13.98 6.89
C TYR A 235 20.58 -13.78 7.06
N GLU A 236 21.18 -12.86 6.34
CA GLU A 236 22.62 -12.55 6.41
C GLU A 236 23.06 -11.98 7.78
N THR A 237 22.18 -11.27 8.45
CA THR A 237 22.44 -10.71 9.80
C THR A 237 22.04 -11.65 10.94
N GLY A 238 21.60 -12.87 10.64
CA GLY A 238 21.19 -13.87 11.62
C GLY A 238 19.88 -13.57 12.34
N GLN A 239 19.10 -12.60 11.85
CA GLN A 239 17.80 -12.23 12.42
C GLN A 239 16.67 -13.15 11.92
N PHE A 240 16.81 -13.69 10.72
CA PHE A 240 15.87 -14.65 10.14
C PHE A 240 16.35 -16.06 10.44
N LYS A 241 15.50 -16.79 11.17
CA LYS A 241 15.69 -18.24 11.33
C LYS A 241 14.75 -18.93 10.34
N LEU A 242 15.32 -19.76 9.47
CA LEU A 242 14.49 -20.69 8.71
C LEU A 242 13.66 -21.49 9.72
N PRO A 243 12.35 -21.68 9.50
CA PRO A 243 11.60 -22.60 10.33
C PRO A 243 12.32 -23.92 10.30
N GLU A 244 12.61 -24.51 11.49
CA GLU A 244 13.09 -25.87 11.56
C GLU A 244 12.14 -26.69 10.70
N SER A 245 12.68 -27.43 9.73
CA SER A 245 11.89 -28.19 8.79
C SER A 245 10.95 -29.10 9.57
N THR A 246 9.75 -28.64 9.85
CA THR A 246 8.65 -29.55 10.06
C THR A 246 8.60 -30.35 8.78
N GLU A 247 8.74 -31.67 8.90
CA GLU A 247 8.64 -32.63 7.81
C GLU A 247 7.65 -32.14 6.78
N ALA A 248 8.09 -32.05 5.55
CA ALA A 248 7.39 -31.42 4.46
C ALA A 248 5.87 -31.62 4.61
N ASP A 249 5.18 -30.62 5.09
CA ASP A 249 3.79 -30.44 4.72
C ASP A 249 3.82 -30.30 3.21
N ALA A 250 3.71 -31.46 2.56
CA ALA A 250 3.60 -31.57 1.13
C ALA A 250 2.59 -30.52 0.72
N PHE A 251 3.00 -29.59 -0.13
CA PHE A 251 2.05 -28.75 -0.83
C PHE A 251 0.96 -29.70 -1.32
N PRO A 252 -0.30 -29.55 -0.90
CA PRO A 252 -1.34 -30.37 -1.45
C PRO A 252 -1.22 -30.24 -2.96
N GLU A 253 -1.03 -31.34 -3.66
CA GLU A 253 -0.92 -31.34 -5.09
C GLU A 253 -2.06 -30.51 -5.63
N LEU A 254 -1.73 -29.39 -6.24
CA LEU A 254 -2.75 -28.55 -6.89
C LEU A 254 -3.38 -29.46 -7.94
N PRO A 255 -4.70 -29.63 -7.95
CA PRO A 255 -5.35 -30.40 -9.01
C PRO A 255 -4.96 -29.74 -10.33
N VAL A 256 -4.25 -30.50 -11.16
CA VAL A 256 -3.96 -30.09 -12.53
C VAL A 256 -5.33 -30.03 -13.22
N VAL A 257 -5.83 -28.82 -13.43
CA VAL A 257 -7.02 -28.58 -14.24
C VAL A 257 -6.56 -28.81 -15.67
N ALA A 258 -6.99 -29.95 -16.25
CA ALA A 258 -6.81 -30.28 -17.65
C ALA A 258 -7.73 -29.46 -18.53
#